data_d50efbbc7a46d24afabc897f57896dd4
#
_entry.id   d50efbbc7a46d24afabc897f57896dd4
#
_cell.length_a   1.000
_cell.length_b   1.000
_cell.length_c   1.000
_cell.angle_alpha   90.00
_cell.angle_beta   90.00
_cell.angle_gamma   90.00
#
_symmetry.space_group_name_H-M   'P 1'
#
loop_
_entity.id
_entity.type
_entity.pdbx_description
1 polymer ?
#
loop_
_entity_poly.entity_id
_entity_poly.type
_entity_poly.pdbx_seq_one_letter_code
_entity_poly.pdbx_strand_id
1 'polypeptide(L)'
;MIDYNYITKKIKSKGFKLADVANTLGVQYQTLNKNLKNNSLDTIQKVSEVIGVSFFELLLPPEGFTHFYDEQDRWLGIVRKYPYSQESDSMQLKERFEQEQPKGG
;
A
#
# COMPACT_ATOMS: atom_id res chain seq x y z
N MET A 1 0.26 -1.16 -8.33
CA MET A 1 -0.39 -0.36 -9.32
C MET A 1 -0.62 1.03 -8.84
N ILE A 2 -0.60 1.99 -9.76
CA ILE A 2 -0.74 3.38 -9.39
C ILE A 2 -2.16 3.82 -9.67
N ASP A 3 -2.83 4.37 -8.68
CA ASP A 3 -4.21 4.81 -8.81
C ASP A 3 -4.40 6.15 -8.10
N TYR A 4 -4.81 7.16 -8.85
CA TYR A 4 -4.99 8.51 -8.33
C TYR A 4 -5.95 8.53 -7.13
N ASN A 5 -7.07 7.85 -7.23
CA ASN A 5 -8.06 7.88 -6.16
C ASN A 5 -7.52 7.21 -4.88
N TYR A 6 -6.77 6.15 -5.04
CA TYR A 6 -6.18 5.46 -3.91
C TYR A 6 -5.15 6.35 -3.22
N ILE A 7 -4.30 7.02 -4.00
CA ILE A 7 -3.26 7.89 -3.47
C ILE A 7 -3.90 9.06 -2.73
N THR A 8 -4.91 9.70 -3.32
CA THR A 8 -5.53 10.85 -2.68
C THR A 8 -6.27 10.46 -1.41
N LYS A 9 -6.86 9.28 -1.38
CA LYS A 9 -7.49 8.79 -0.16
C LYS A 9 -6.45 8.53 0.92
N LYS A 10 -5.31 7.99 0.54
CA LYS A 10 -4.25 7.72 1.49
C LYS A 10 -3.68 9.01 2.08
N ILE A 11 -3.49 10.03 1.25
CA ILE A 11 -3.03 11.34 1.71
C ILE A 11 -4.00 11.89 2.75
N LYS A 12 -5.30 11.82 2.46
CA LYS A 12 -6.30 12.33 3.38
C LYS A 12 -6.34 11.51 4.67
N SER A 13 -6.16 10.21 4.56
CA SER A 13 -6.19 9.33 5.73
C SER A 13 -5.04 9.61 6.69
N LYS A 14 -3.96 10.21 6.18
CA LYS A 14 -2.82 10.58 7.03
C LYS A 14 -2.96 12.00 7.57
N GLY A 15 -4.10 12.65 7.33
CA GLY A 15 -4.38 13.98 7.87
C GLY A 15 -3.89 15.13 7.01
N PHE A 16 -3.52 14.88 5.76
CA PHE A 16 -3.02 15.91 4.88
C PHE A 16 -4.05 16.31 3.83
N LYS A 17 -3.97 17.56 3.39
CA LYS A 17 -4.76 18.00 2.25
C LYS A 17 -3.81 18.11 1.07
N LEU A 18 -4.33 17.90 -0.14
CA LEU A 18 -3.50 18.00 -1.33
C LEU A 18 -2.83 19.37 -1.46
N ALA A 19 -3.54 20.43 -1.08
CA ALA A 19 -2.97 21.77 -1.13
C ALA A 19 -1.76 21.90 -0.21
N ASP A 20 -1.82 21.28 0.94
CA ASP A 20 -0.70 21.33 1.90
C ASP A 20 0.51 20.55 1.38
N VAL A 21 0.25 19.42 0.74
CA VAL A 21 1.33 18.64 0.14
C VAL A 21 1.97 19.45 -1.00
N ALA A 22 1.15 20.10 -1.82
CA ALA A 22 1.66 20.92 -2.91
C ALA A 22 2.53 22.05 -2.37
N ASN A 23 2.08 22.71 -1.31
CA ASN A 23 2.85 23.78 -0.70
C ASN A 23 4.20 23.26 -0.18
N THR A 24 4.20 22.14 0.47
CA THR A 24 5.44 21.55 0.99
C THR A 24 6.41 21.20 -0.14
N LEU A 25 5.87 20.74 -1.26
CA LEU A 25 6.70 20.39 -2.41
C LEU A 25 7.09 21.61 -3.26
N GLY A 26 6.51 22.79 -2.96
CA GLY A 26 6.84 23.99 -3.72
C GLY A 26 6.21 24.02 -5.11
N VAL A 27 5.08 23.33 -5.30
CA VAL A 27 4.39 23.31 -6.58
C VAL A 27 2.95 23.77 -6.41
N GLN A 28 2.32 24.14 -7.51
CA GLN A 28 0.92 24.51 -7.45
C GLN A 28 0.05 23.30 -7.31
N TYR A 29 -1.12 23.48 -6.71
CA TYR A 29 -2.06 22.37 -6.50
C TYR A 29 -2.40 21.70 -7.83
N GLN A 30 -2.64 22.47 -8.87
CA GLN A 30 -3.01 21.92 -10.17
C GLN A 30 -1.88 21.07 -10.74
N THR A 31 -0.64 21.49 -10.53
CA THR A 31 0.52 20.75 -11.01
C THR A 31 0.64 19.43 -10.28
N LEU A 32 0.47 19.45 -8.96
CA LEU A 32 0.52 18.21 -8.17
C LEU A 32 -0.57 17.26 -8.64
N ASN A 33 -1.78 17.76 -8.77
CA ASN A 33 -2.93 16.95 -9.15
C ASN A 33 -2.74 16.33 -10.53
N LYS A 34 -2.23 17.11 -11.48
CA LYS A 34 -1.97 16.63 -12.82
C LYS A 34 -0.91 15.52 -12.81
N ASN A 35 0.16 15.73 -12.06
CA ASN A 35 1.25 14.76 -12.00
C ASN A 35 0.79 13.46 -11.35
N LEU A 36 -0.06 13.54 -10.35
CA LEU A 36 -0.61 12.34 -9.72
C LEU A 36 -1.52 11.60 -10.69
N LYS A 37 -2.33 12.33 -11.47
CA LYS A 37 -3.19 11.69 -12.47
C LYS A 37 -2.39 11.08 -13.60
N ASN A 38 -1.23 11.62 -13.88
CA ASN A 38 -0.36 11.09 -14.93
C ASN A 38 0.59 10.00 -14.43
N ASN A 39 0.38 9.53 -13.20
CA ASN A 39 1.17 8.44 -12.63
C ASN A 39 2.66 8.74 -12.56
N SER A 40 3.02 9.97 -12.25
CA SER A 40 4.41 10.38 -12.13
C SER A 40 5.05 9.73 -10.92
N LEU A 41 5.95 8.80 -11.13
CA LEU A 41 6.62 8.09 -10.04
C LEU A 41 7.43 9.05 -9.17
N ASP A 42 8.08 10.01 -9.78
CA ASP A 42 8.85 11.00 -9.03
C ASP A 42 7.95 11.79 -8.08
N THR A 43 6.78 12.21 -8.56
CA THR A 43 5.85 12.94 -7.73
C THR A 43 5.32 12.06 -6.60
N ILE A 44 4.99 10.81 -6.89
CA ILE A 44 4.47 9.89 -5.89
C ILE A 44 5.53 9.64 -4.81
N GLN A 45 6.78 9.51 -5.21
CA GLN A 45 7.87 9.34 -4.26
C GLN A 45 7.97 10.57 -3.35
N LYS A 46 7.89 11.77 -3.91
CA LYS A 46 7.97 12.99 -3.13
C LYS A 46 6.78 13.11 -2.18
N VAL A 47 5.59 12.74 -2.64
CA VAL A 47 4.40 12.76 -1.80
C VAL A 47 4.58 11.79 -0.62
N SER A 48 5.11 10.60 -0.87
CA SER A 48 5.31 9.63 0.19
C SER A 48 6.22 10.19 1.28
N GLU A 49 7.23 10.94 0.87
CA GLU A 49 8.15 11.55 1.83
C GLU A 49 7.45 12.63 2.65
N VAL A 50 6.61 13.43 2.02
CA VAL A 50 5.90 14.50 2.72
C VAL A 50 4.93 13.92 3.76
N ILE A 51 4.21 12.89 3.42
CA ILE A 51 3.22 12.34 4.34
C ILE A 51 3.79 11.27 5.26
N GLY A 52 5.08 10.95 5.10
CA GLY A 52 5.77 10.06 6.03
C GLY A 52 5.44 8.58 5.87
N VAL A 53 5.18 8.14 4.64
CA VAL A 53 4.89 6.73 4.38
C VAL A 53 5.87 6.18 3.35
N SER A 54 5.93 4.86 3.24
CA SER A 54 6.73 4.24 2.19
C SER A 54 6.06 4.50 0.84
N PHE A 55 6.86 4.68 -0.19
CA PHE A 55 6.36 4.76 -1.56
C PHE A 55 5.43 3.58 -1.85
N PHE A 56 5.80 2.38 -1.39
CA PHE A 56 5.02 1.19 -1.66
C PHE A 56 3.64 1.22 -0.99
N GLU A 57 3.51 1.95 0.09
CA GLU A 57 2.23 2.10 0.76
C GLU A 57 1.23 2.89 -0.09
N LEU A 58 1.71 3.71 -1.02
CA LEU A 58 0.87 4.48 -1.91
C LEU A 58 0.43 3.71 -3.14
N LEU A 59 0.92 2.49 -3.33
CA LEU A 59 0.53 1.69 -4.49
C LEU A 59 -0.74 0.92 -4.18
N LEU A 60 -1.65 0.89 -5.13
CA LEU A 60 -2.83 0.06 -5.01
C LEU A 60 -2.40 -1.39 -5.14
N PRO A 61 -2.65 -2.25 -4.16
CA PRO A 61 -2.20 -3.62 -4.27
C PRO A 61 -2.91 -4.35 -5.41
N PRO A 62 -2.24 -5.32 -6.04
CA PRO A 62 -2.90 -6.12 -7.07
C PRO A 62 -4.06 -6.91 -6.48
N GLU A 63 -4.93 -7.40 -7.33
CA GLU A 63 -6.06 -8.20 -6.88
C GLU A 63 -5.54 -9.40 -6.11
N GLY A 64 -6.15 -9.69 -4.98
CA GLY A 64 -5.73 -10.79 -4.12
C GLY A 64 -4.65 -10.43 -3.11
N PHE A 65 -4.22 -9.18 -3.10
CA PHE A 65 -3.20 -8.73 -2.16
C PHE A 65 -3.69 -7.51 -1.38
N THR A 66 -3.09 -7.25 -0.26
CA THR A 66 -3.45 -6.11 0.56
C THR A 66 -2.22 -5.59 1.29
N HIS A 67 -2.28 -4.34 1.70
CA HIS A 67 -1.25 -3.79 2.57
C HIS A 67 -1.41 -4.39 3.96
N PHE A 68 -0.30 -4.66 4.61
CA PHE A 68 -0.31 -5.25 5.93
C PHE A 68 0.32 -4.29 6.93
N TYR A 69 -0.36 -4.10 8.05
CA TYR A 69 0.09 -3.19 9.11
C TYR A 69 0.23 -3.97 10.42
N ASP A 70 1.11 -3.53 11.29
CA ASP A 70 1.23 -4.15 12.60
C ASP A 70 0.22 -3.53 13.59
N GLU A 71 0.33 -3.93 14.84
CA GLU A 71 -0.59 -3.46 15.87
C GLU A 71 -0.47 -1.97 16.14
N GLN A 72 0.64 -1.35 15.77
CA GLN A 72 0.82 0.08 15.92
C GLN A 72 0.55 0.82 14.63
N ASP A 73 -0.13 0.19 13.67
CA ASP A 73 -0.44 0.77 12.37
C ASP A 73 0.79 1.11 11.54
N ARG A 74 1.89 0.43 11.76
CA ARG A 74 3.09 0.60 10.93
C ARG A 74 2.99 -0.32 9.73
N TRP A 75 3.23 0.24 8.55
CA TRP A 75 3.16 -0.55 7.32
C TRP A 75 4.30 -1.56 7.25
N LEU A 76 3.96 -2.82 7.00
CA LEU A 76 4.95 -3.88 6.95
C LEU A 76 5.15 -4.44 5.54
N GLY A 77 4.22 -4.24 4.64
CA GLY A 77 4.39 -4.74 3.29
C GLY A 77 3.09 -5.06 2.62
N ILE A 78 3.16 -5.65 1.45
CA ILE A 78 2.01 -6.11 0.69
C ILE A 78 1.99 -7.63 0.79
N VAL A 79 0.88 -8.17 1.25
CA VAL A 79 0.77 -9.61 1.47
C VAL A 79 -0.45 -10.15 0.75
N ARG A 80 -0.45 -11.45 0.52
CA ARG A 80 -1.57 -12.09 -0.11
C ARG A 80 -2.77 -12.10 0.84
N LYS A 81 -3.90 -11.72 0.27
CA LYS A 81 -5.11 -11.71 1.00
C LYS A 81 -5.74 -13.08 0.88
N TYR A 82 -6.15 -13.71 2.00
CA TYR A 82 -6.80 -14.95 1.91
C TYR A 82 -8.23 -14.74 2.16
N PRO A 83 -9.05 -14.84 1.19
CA PRO A 83 -10.45 -14.77 1.44
C PRO A 83 -10.86 -15.98 2.22
N TYR A 84 -11.85 -15.83 2.97
CA TYR A 84 -12.19 -16.79 3.86
C TYR A 84 -12.86 -17.88 3.37
N SER A 85 -13.47 -17.78 2.17
CA SER A 85 -13.90 -18.90 1.44
C SER A 85 -12.77 -19.81 1.24
N GLN A 86 -11.58 -19.35 1.61
CA GLN A 86 -10.48 -20.11 1.41
C GLN A 86 -9.89 -20.55 2.69
N GLU A 87 -10.67 -20.65 3.69
CA GLU A 87 -10.22 -21.21 4.91
C GLU A 87 -9.70 -22.58 4.67
N SER A 88 -10.36 -23.35 3.80
CA SER A 88 -9.90 -24.68 3.47
C SER A 88 -8.55 -24.65 2.77
N ASP A 89 -8.32 -23.66 1.93
CA ASP A 89 -7.04 -23.56 1.26
C ASP A 89 -5.93 -23.24 2.26
N SER A 90 -6.26 -22.42 3.24
CA SER A 90 -5.31 -22.10 4.26
C SER A 90 -4.97 -23.34 5.06
N MET A 91 -5.95 -24.16 5.36
CA MET A 91 -5.72 -25.41 6.07
C MET A 91 -4.91 -26.38 5.24
N GLN A 92 -5.19 -26.45 3.96
CA GLN A 92 -4.42 -27.32 3.09
C GLN A 92 -2.97 -26.88 3.02
N LEU A 93 -2.74 -25.60 2.99
CA LEU A 93 -1.40 -25.10 2.93
C LEU A 93 -0.66 -25.44 4.21
N LYS A 94 -1.34 -25.34 5.34
CA LYS A 94 -0.74 -25.65 6.61
C LYS A 94 -0.41 -27.14 6.70
N GLU A 95 -1.32 -27.97 6.25
CA GLU A 95 -1.10 -29.40 6.26
C GLU A 95 0.07 -29.79 5.37
N ARG A 96 0.13 -29.17 4.18
CA ARG A 96 1.21 -29.47 3.27
C ARG A 96 2.55 -29.07 3.88
N PHE A 97 2.57 -27.94 4.54
CA PHE A 97 3.79 -27.47 5.14
C PHE A 97 4.24 -28.43 6.23
N GLU A 98 3.32 -28.92 7.03
CA GLU A 98 3.64 -29.87 8.07
C GLU A 98 4.13 -31.19 7.51
N GLN A 99 3.57 -31.58 6.38
CA GLN A 99 4.00 -32.84 5.77
C GLN A 99 5.37 -32.70 5.13
N GLU A 100 5.68 -31.53 4.62
CA GLU A 100 6.95 -31.33 3.99
C GLU A 100 8.04 -31.14 5.00
N GLN A 101 7.72 -30.72 6.18
CA GLN A 101 8.72 -30.62 7.18
C GLN A 101 9.11 -32.02 7.56
N PRO A 102 10.36 -32.29 7.68
CA PRO A 102 10.79 -33.60 8.02
C PRO A 102 10.19 -33.93 9.33
N LYS A 103 9.46 -35.00 9.34
CA LYS A 103 8.82 -35.32 10.52
C LYS A 103 9.79 -35.72 11.51
N GLY A 104 10.80 -36.09 11.08
CA GLY A 104 11.81 -36.41 11.94
C GLY A 104 12.54 -35.20 12.34
N GLY A 105 12.26 -34.18 11.76
CA GLY A 105 12.97 -32.98 12.13
C GLY A 105 12.03 -31.97 12.29
#